data_78bb7bdf3c814fdc7693bcec5b3e69ad
#
_entry.id   78bb7bdf3c814fdc7693bcec5b3e69ad
#
_cell.length_a   1.000
_cell.length_b   1.000
_cell.length_c   1.000
_cell.angle_alpha   90.00
_cell.angle_beta   90.00
_cell.angle_gamma   90.00
#
_symmetry.space_group_name_H-M   'P 1'
#
loop_
_entity.id
_entity.type
_entity.pdbx_description
1 polymer ?
#
loop_
_entity_poly.entity_id
_entity_poly.type
_entity_poly.pdbx_seq_one_letter_code
_entity_poly.pdbx_strand_id
1 'polypeptide(L)'
;MKVRRTLPQRARTLIGAWCFADHYGPDDVAVTGGMDVAPHPHTGLQTVSWLFSGEIEHRDSLGSHELVRPGELNLMTGGYGISHSEVSTARTTILHGVQLWVALPEQHRYAERDFQHHVPEPVRIAGAEVRVFLGSLAGDVSPVATFTPLLGAEIILEPRAAVTLTVEPGFEHGLLVDTGPVRMADTLLRPAELGYADTGNDTLTLTNESDGTARTVLLGGTPFEERIVMWWNFIGRNHGDLVRAREDWQNASDRFGAVEGYDGDRLPAPALPNAVIAPRGNPPRR
;
A
#
# COMPACT_ATOMS: atom_id res chain seq x y z
N MET A 1 -15.42 4.14 9.61
CA MET A 1 -14.61 4.66 8.47
C MET A 1 -14.97 3.95 7.16
N LYS A 2 -15.11 4.67 6.03
CA LYS A 2 -15.37 4.09 4.71
C LYS A 2 -14.05 3.70 4.04
N VAL A 3 -13.91 2.44 3.67
CA VAL A 3 -12.73 1.89 2.95
C VAL A 3 -13.17 1.43 1.56
N ARG A 4 -12.36 1.74 0.55
CA ARG A 4 -12.58 1.36 -0.86
C ARG A 4 -11.37 0.56 -1.33
N ARG A 5 -11.55 -0.75 -1.51
CA ARG A 5 -10.50 -1.62 -2.04
C ARG A 5 -10.38 -1.47 -3.55
N THR A 6 -9.26 -0.94 -4.01
CA THR A 6 -8.98 -0.74 -5.42
C THR A 6 -8.07 -1.82 -6.00
N LEU A 7 -7.30 -2.53 -5.15
CA LEU A 7 -6.47 -3.68 -5.49
C LEU A 7 -6.52 -4.70 -4.33
N PRO A 8 -6.66 -6.04 -4.54
CA PRO A 8 -6.83 -6.69 -5.83
C PRO A 8 -8.26 -6.57 -6.38
N GLN A 9 -8.37 -6.60 -7.70
CA GLN A 9 -9.63 -6.69 -8.42
C GLN A 9 -9.68 -8.00 -9.22
N ARG A 10 -10.90 -8.39 -9.69
CA ARG A 10 -11.03 -9.59 -10.51
C ARG A 10 -10.22 -9.51 -11.81
N ALA A 11 -10.13 -8.33 -12.39
CA ALA A 11 -9.41 -8.07 -13.63
C ALA A 11 -7.89 -7.89 -13.42
N ARG A 12 -7.46 -7.52 -12.23
CA ARG A 12 -6.05 -7.23 -11.90
C ARG A 12 -5.75 -7.61 -10.45
N THR A 13 -4.81 -8.53 -10.26
CA THR A 13 -4.40 -8.99 -8.92
C THR A 13 -3.22 -8.18 -8.38
N LEU A 14 -2.30 -7.78 -9.26
CA LEU A 14 -1.03 -7.16 -8.93
C LEU A 14 -0.71 -6.02 -9.92
N ILE A 15 0.04 -5.02 -9.45
CA ILE A 15 0.73 -4.01 -10.26
C ILE A 15 2.19 -4.04 -9.82
N GLY A 16 3.10 -4.60 -10.65
CA GLY A 16 4.38 -5.06 -10.10
C GLY A 16 4.12 -5.98 -8.91
N ALA A 17 4.82 -5.76 -7.80
CA ALA A 17 4.59 -6.50 -6.54
C ALA A 17 3.50 -5.87 -5.65
N TRP A 18 2.90 -4.75 -6.01
CA TRP A 18 1.75 -4.19 -5.29
C TRP A 18 0.57 -5.14 -5.41
N CYS A 19 0.08 -5.65 -4.29
CA CYS A 19 -0.98 -6.67 -4.24
C CYS A 19 -2.24 -6.24 -3.49
N PHE A 20 -2.19 -5.07 -2.83
CA PHE A 20 -3.30 -4.56 -2.05
C PHE A 20 -3.26 -3.03 -2.02
N ALA A 21 -4.41 -2.40 -2.20
CA ALA A 21 -4.58 -0.96 -2.07
C ALA A 21 -5.98 -0.65 -1.53
N ASP A 22 -6.04 -0.26 -0.29
CA ASP A 22 -7.22 0.29 0.37
C ASP A 22 -7.09 1.81 0.47
N HIS A 23 -8.03 2.51 -0.14
CA HIS A 23 -8.21 3.95 -0.05
C HIS A 23 -9.31 4.25 0.98
N TYR A 24 -9.00 4.97 2.03
CA TYR A 24 -9.92 5.25 3.12
C TYR A 24 -10.05 6.74 3.41
N GLY A 25 -11.20 7.11 3.90
CA GLY A 25 -11.54 8.49 4.25
C GLY A 25 -11.96 9.33 3.02
N PRO A 26 -11.94 10.70 3.14
CA PRO A 26 -11.79 11.41 4.42
C PRO A 26 -12.86 11.00 5.43
N ASP A 27 -12.45 10.82 6.68
CA ASP A 27 -13.26 10.27 7.76
C ASP A 27 -13.20 11.18 8.98
N ASP A 28 -14.35 11.67 9.43
CA ASP A 28 -14.44 12.49 10.64
C ASP A 28 -14.33 11.59 11.88
N VAL A 29 -13.20 11.68 12.56
CA VAL A 29 -12.87 10.85 13.72
C VAL A 29 -13.82 11.09 14.89
N ALA A 30 -14.36 12.30 15.04
CA ALA A 30 -15.34 12.57 16.08
C ALA A 30 -16.65 11.79 15.87
N VAL A 31 -16.96 11.41 14.62
CA VAL A 31 -18.18 10.64 14.28
C VAL A 31 -17.92 9.13 14.32
N THR A 32 -16.76 8.68 13.86
CA THR A 32 -16.49 7.24 13.62
C THR A 32 -15.63 6.59 14.71
N GLY A 33 -14.95 7.38 15.55
CA GLY A 33 -13.93 6.92 16.48
C GLY A 33 -12.53 6.79 15.87
N GLY A 34 -12.39 7.01 14.55
CA GLY A 34 -11.11 6.92 13.84
C GLY A 34 -10.67 5.47 13.57
N MET A 35 -9.36 5.27 13.51
CA MET A 35 -8.73 3.96 13.37
C MET A 35 -8.29 3.47 14.75
N ASP A 36 -8.69 2.26 15.09
CA ASP A 36 -8.18 1.50 16.22
C ASP A 36 -8.10 0.04 15.79
N VAL A 37 -6.93 -0.33 15.28
CA VAL A 37 -6.64 -1.69 14.82
C VAL A 37 -5.71 -2.34 15.81
N ALA A 38 -6.27 -3.22 16.62
CA ALA A 38 -5.54 -4.00 17.63
C ALA A 38 -4.42 -4.85 17.00
N PRO A 39 -3.46 -5.32 17.80
CA PRO A 39 -2.35 -6.14 17.31
C PRO A 39 -2.81 -7.28 16.42
N HIS A 40 -2.30 -7.30 15.18
CA HIS A 40 -2.62 -8.29 14.16
C HIS A 40 -1.35 -8.65 13.37
N PRO A 41 -1.30 -9.86 12.78
CA PRO A 41 -0.09 -10.39 12.18
C PRO A 41 0.00 -10.13 10.68
N HIS A 42 1.22 -10.14 10.14
CA HIS A 42 1.49 -10.18 8.70
C HIS A 42 2.57 -11.20 8.35
N THR A 43 2.46 -11.86 7.18
CA THR A 43 3.47 -12.74 6.60
C THR A 43 3.58 -12.56 5.09
N GLY A 44 4.81 -12.66 4.55
CA GLY A 44 5.06 -12.70 3.10
C GLY A 44 4.78 -11.40 2.36
N LEU A 45 4.70 -10.29 3.08
CA LEU A 45 4.40 -8.97 2.53
C LEU A 45 5.16 -7.85 3.26
N GLN A 46 5.16 -6.67 2.65
CA GLN A 46 5.43 -5.40 3.31
C GLN A 46 4.14 -4.57 3.34
N THR A 47 3.92 -3.82 4.42
CA THR A 47 2.86 -2.81 4.50
C THR A 47 3.43 -1.42 4.25
N VAL A 48 2.70 -0.61 3.49
CA VAL A 48 2.99 0.80 3.27
C VAL A 48 1.78 1.60 3.75
N SER A 49 2.00 2.47 4.73
CA SER A 49 1.01 3.45 5.17
C SER A 49 1.40 4.82 4.62
N TRP A 50 0.47 5.47 3.91
CA TRP A 50 0.64 6.80 3.34
C TRP A 50 -0.61 7.65 3.61
N LEU A 51 -0.46 8.67 4.46
CA LEU A 51 -1.57 9.53 4.82
C LEU A 51 -1.62 10.79 3.95
N PHE A 52 -2.84 11.25 3.69
CA PHE A 52 -3.15 12.56 3.15
C PHE A 52 -3.58 13.54 4.25
N SER A 53 -4.17 13.02 5.33
CA SER A 53 -4.58 13.78 6.51
C SER A 53 -4.67 12.86 7.72
N GLY A 54 -4.47 13.45 8.90
CA GLY A 54 -4.50 12.75 10.18
C GLY A 54 -3.12 12.25 10.62
N GLU A 55 -3.11 11.52 11.71
CA GLU A 55 -1.92 10.92 12.30
C GLU A 55 -2.31 9.57 12.92
N ILE A 56 -1.54 8.53 12.63
CA ILE A 56 -1.70 7.18 13.17
C ILE A 56 -0.46 6.82 13.97
N GLU A 57 -0.65 6.28 15.16
CA GLU A 57 0.40 5.65 15.93
C GLU A 57 0.56 4.19 15.48
N HIS A 58 1.74 3.86 15.00
CA HIS A 58 2.16 2.50 14.64
C HIS A 58 3.04 1.94 15.76
N ARG A 59 2.72 0.71 16.21
CA ARG A 59 3.56 -0.08 17.11
C ARG A 59 3.69 -1.48 16.54
N ASP A 60 4.89 -2.07 16.57
CA ASP A 60 5.10 -3.42 16.07
C ASP A 60 5.92 -4.31 17.02
N SER A 61 5.97 -5.59 16.69
CA SER A 61 6.70 -6.59 17.48
C SER A 61 8.22 -6.59 17.27
N LEU A 62 8.75 -5.70 16.42
CA LEU A 62 10.18 -5.39 16.35
C LEU A 62 10.57 -4.38 17.45
N GLY A 63 9.58 -3.70 18.03
CA GLY A 63 9.75 -2.62 19.00
C GLY A 63 9.69 -1.24 18.37
N SER A 64 9.33 -1.13 17.07
CA SER A 64 9.12 0.16 16.44
C SER A 64 7.89 0.84 17.04
N HIS A 65 8.03 2.14 17.29
CA HIS A 65 6.96 3.01 17.75
C HIS A 65 7.08 4.34 17.02
N GLU A 66 6.30 4.48 15.96
CA GLU A 66 6.40 5.60 15.04
C GLU A 66 5.03 6.20 14.74
N LEU A 67 5.03 7.47 14.37
CA LEU A 67 3.85 8.15 13.89
C LEU A 67 3.84 8.15 12.36
N VAL A 68 2.72 7.73 11.80
CA VAL A 68 2.43 7.90 10.37
C VAL A 68 1.78 9.26 10.19
N ARG A 69 2.39 10.14 9.39
CA ARG A 69 1.89 11.49 9.10
C ARG A 69 1.74 11.73 7.60
N PRO A 70 0.97 12.75 7.20
CA PRO A 70 0.85 13.10 5.78
C PRO A 70 2.20 13.38 5.14
N GLY A 71 2.46 12.73 3.99
CA GLY A 71 3.70 12.88 3.25
C GLY A 71 4.91 12.13 3.83
N GLU A 72 4.70 11.25 4.82
CA GLU A 72 5.74 10.38 5.40
C GLU A 72 5.43 8.91 5.08
N LEU A 73 6.47 8.15 4.73
CA LEU A 73 6.40 6.72 4.48
C LEU A 73 6.72 5.96 5.74
N ASN A 74 5.86 5.01 6.12
CA ASN A 74 6.21 3.90 6.99
C ASN A 74 6.10 2.60 6.18
N LEU A 75 7.22 1.87 6.08
CA LEU A 75 7.33 0.58 5.41
C LEU A 75 7.69 -0.49 6.43
N MET A 76 6.74 -1.36 6.77
CA MET A 76 6.98 -2.49 7.66
C MET A 76 7.12 -3.77 6.85
N THR A 77 8.21 -4.51 7.06
CA THR A 77 8.45 -5.82 6.44
C THR A 77 7.95 -6.94 7.36
N GLY A 78 6.91 -7.63 6.93
CA GLY A 78 6.37 -8.78 7.66
C GLY A 78 7.20 -10.05 7.50
N GLY A 79 7.75 -10.28 6.31
CA GLY A 79 8.65 -11.41 6.04
C GLY A 79 8.11 -12.75 6.55
N TYR A 80 8.91 -13.42 7.40
CA TYR A 80 8.50 -14.65 8.07
C TYR A 80 7.29 -14.43 8.98
N GLY A 81 7.24 -13.31 9.71
CA GLY A 81 6.11 -12.93 10.56
C GLY A 81 6.41 -11.72 11.42
N ILE A 82 5.46 -10.80 11.51
CA ILE A 82 5.44 -9.62 12.38
C ILE A 82 4.02 -9.41 12.86
N SER A 83 3.84 -8.73 13.98
CA SER A 83 2.55 -8.18 14.39
C SER A 83 2.67 -6.69 14.64
N HIS A 84 1.59 -5.94 14.38
CA HIS A 84 1.52 -4.51 14.64
C HIS A 84 0.12 -4.05 15.01
N SER A 85 0.02 -2.85 15.59
CA SER A 85 -1.22 -2.11 15.83
C SER A 85 -1.15 -0.74 15.19
N GLU A 86 -2.30 -0.20 14.79
CA GLU A 86 -2.44 1.12 14.17
C GLU A 86 -3.61 1.86 14.83
N VAL A 87 -3.33 2.99 15.48
CA VAL A 87 -4.33 3.75 16.25
C VAL A 87 -4.27 5.23 15.87
N SER A 88 -5.40 5.82 15.53
CA SER A 88 -5.50 7.28 15.34
C SER A 88 -5.11 8.00 16.62
N THR A 89 -4.22 9.00 16.52
CA THR A 89 -3.87 9.80 17.69
C THR A 89 -5.01 10.75 18.09
N ALA A 90 -5.00 11.22 19.33
CA ALA A 90 -5.97 12.19 19.81
C ALA A 90 -5.94 13.55 19.06
N ARG A 91 -4.90 13.81 18.25
CA ARG A 91 -4.80 14.99 17.39
C ARG A 91 -5.50 14.84 16.04
N THR A 92 -5.84 13.62 15.67
CA THR A 92 -6.48 13.33 14.37
C THR A 92 -7.95 13.73 14.42
N THR A 93 -8.33 14.71 13.63
CA THR A 93 -9.74 15.11 13.42
C THR A 93 -10.31 14.50 12.14
N ILE A 94 -9.54 14.50 11.07
CA ILE A 94 -9.86 13.85 9.79
C ILE A 94 -8.79 12.82 9.48
N LEU A 95 -9.20 11.58 9.29
CA LEU A 95 -8.32 10.51 8.84
C LEU A 95 -8.55 10.22 7.35
N HIS A 96 -7.48 10.29 6.57
CA HIS A 96 -7.54 10.07 5.12
C HIS A 96 -6.20 9.56 4.60
N GLY A 97 -6.21 8.50 3.82
CA GLY A 97 -4.98 7.92 3.29
C GLY A 97 -5.17 6.65 2.48
N VAL A 98 -4.06 5.99 2.25
CA VAL A 98 -4.02 4.67 1.62
C VAL A 98 -3.19 3.70 2.45
N GLN A 99 -3.68 2.47 2.53
CA GLN A 99 -2.93 1.31 3.03
C GLN A 99 -2.60 0.42 1.85
N LEU A 100 -1.31 0.19 1.63
CA LEU A 100 -0.83 -0.58 0.50
C LEU A 100 -0.04 -1.78 0.99
N TRP A 101 -0.06 -2.89 0.23
CA TRP A 101 0.83 -4.01 0.49
C TRP A 101 1.64 -4.39 -0.74
N VAL A 102 2.88 -4.77 -0.48
CA VAL A 102 3.83 -5.30 -1.46
C VAL A 102 4.03 -6.78 -1.16
N ALA A 103 3.78 -7.66 -2.12
CA ALA A 103 4.07 -9.07 -1.99
C ALA A 103 5.59 -9.30 -2.05
N LEU A 104 6.13 -10.07 -1.12
CA LEU A 104 7.54 -10.46 -1.17
C LEU A 104 7.74 -11.58 -2.19
N PRO A 105 8.81 -11.54 -3.02
CA PRO A 105 9.13 -12.62 -3.94
C PRO A 105 9.52 -13.89 -3.15
N GLU A 106 9.41 -15.06 -3.79
CA GLU A 106 9.64 -16.37 -3.15
C GLU A 106 10.97 -16.44 -2.38
N GLN A 107 12.03 -15.91 -2.96
CA GLN A 107 13.36 -15.92 -2.33
C GLN A 107 13.46 -15.05 -1.08
N HIS A 108 12.52 -14.12 -0.86
CA HIS A 108 12.50 -13.16 0.26
C HIS A 108 11.23 -13.24 1.10
N ARG A 109 10.31 -14.16 0.83
CA ARG A 109 9.05 -14.24 1.58
C ARG A 109 9.21 -14.56 3.07
N TYR A 110 10.39 -15.05 3.46
CA TYR A 110 10.78 -15.32 4.84
C TYR A 110 11.90 -14.38 5.32
N ALA A 111 12.06 -13.22 4.68
CA ALA A 111 12.99 -12.20 5.17
C ALA A 111 12.75 -11.90 6.66
N GLU A 112 13.77 -11.41 7.32
CA GLU A 112 13.63 -10.88 8.67
C GLU A 112 12.66 -9.71 8.68
N ARG A 113 11.96 -9.54 9.81
CA ARG A 113 11.09 -8.37 10.01
C ARG A 113 11.93 -7.11 10.04
N ASP A 114 11.40 -6.02 9.48
CA ASP A 114 12.09 -4.73 9.39
C ASP A 114 11.07 -3.58 9.41
N PHE A 115 11.52 -2.40 9.78
CA PHE A 115 10.73 -1.19 9.73
C PHE A 115 11.59 -0.03 9.22
N GLN A 116 11.10 0.67 8.20
CA GLN A 116 11.76 1.84 7.61
C GLN A 116 10.78 3.01 7.62
N HIS A 117 11.27 4.16 8.10
CA HIS A 117 10.58 5.44 8.02
C HIS A 117 11.34 6.38 7.10
N HIS A 118 10.62 7.10 6.23
CA HIS A 118 11.23 8.06 5.31
C HIS A 118 10.30 9.24 5.03
N VAL A 119 10.86 10.44 5.02
CA VAL A 119 10.15 11.67 4.66
C VAL A 119 10.68 12.16 3.33
N PRO A 120 9.99 11.87 2.20
CA PRO A 120 10.43 12.33 0.89
C PRO A 120 10.21 13.84 0.73
N GLU A 121 11.24 14.52 0.22
CA GLU A 121 11.11 15.92 -0.14
C GLU A 121 10.23 16.10 -1.39
N PRO A 122 9.38 17.12 -1.42
CA PRO A 122 8.55 17.36 -2.59
C PRO A 122 9.38 17.90 -3.77
N VAL A 123 9.29 17.27 -4.91
CA VAL A 123 9.85 17.74 -6.18
C VAL A 123 8.79 18.49 -6.97
N ARG A 124 9.07 19.73 -7.35
CA ARG A 124 8.17 20.54 -8.20
C ARG A 124 8.58 20.42 -9.65
N ILE A 125 7.63 20.01 -10.47
CA ILE A 125 7.72 20.02 -11.93
C ILE A 125 6.63 20.92 -12.50
N ALA A 126 6.69 21.23 -13.77
CA ALA A 126 5.65 22.08 -14.39
C ALA A 126 4.27 21.43 -14.27
N GLY A 127 3.37 22.05 -13.51
CA GLY A 127 1.99 21.62 -13.31
C GLY A 127 1.76 20.56 -12.22
N ALA A 128 2.79 20.16 -11.47
CA ALA A 128 2.62 19.21 -10.35
C ALA A 128 3.68 19.31 -9.27
N GLU A 129 3.32 18.81 -8.08
CA GLU A 129 4.24 18.45 -7.01
C GLU A 129 4.24 16.93 -6.86
N VAL A 130 5.44 16.32 -6.74
CA VAL A 130 5.65 14.88 -6.67
C VAL A 130 6.43 14.55 -5.39
N ARG A 131 5.97 13.55 -4.63
CA ARG A 131 6.71 12.96 -3.50
C ARG A 131 6.95 11.49 -3.79
N VAL A 132 8.23 11.11 -3.97
CA VAL A 132 8.63 9.73 -4.29
C VAL A 132 8.93 9.00 -2.99
N PHE A 133 7.99 8.18 -2.53
CA PHE A 133 8.19 7.42 -1.31
C PHE A 133 8.88 6.06 -1.54
N LEU A 134 8.81 5.47 -2.75
CA LEU A 134 9.57 4.28 -3.16
C LEU A 134 10.02 4.41 -4.61
N GLY A 135 11.23 3.92 -4.90
CA GLY A 135 11.78 3.91 -6.26
C GLY A 135 12.24 5.28 -6.73
N SER A 136 12.05 5.59 -8.01
CA SER A 136 12.49 6.86 -8.62
C SER A 136 11.47 7.42 -9.60
N LEU A 137 11.26 8.73 -9.57
CA LEU A 137 10.40 9.48 -10.49
C LEU A 137 10.79 10.97 -10.48
N ALA A 138 10.59 11.67 -11.58
CA ALA A 138 10.78 13.12 -11.70
C ALA A 138 12.16 13.63 -11.23
N GLY A 139 13.19 12.79 -11.36
CA GLY A 139 14.57 13.13 -10.97
C GLY A 139 14.88 12.89 -9.48
N ASP A 140 13.92 12.42 -8.68
CA ASP A 140 14.11 12.05 -7.28
C ASP A 140 14.19 10.52 -7.10
N VAL A 141 14.87 10.08 -6.02
CA VAL A 141 15.09 8.67 -5.70
C VAL A 141 14.91 8.45 -4.21
N SER A 142 13.95 7.61 -3.85
CA SER A 142 13.78 7.17 -2.45
C SER A 142 14.96 6.29 -2.01
N PRO A 143 15.53 6.53 -0.83
CA PRO A 143 16.58 5.67 -0.26
C PRO A 143 16.05 4.35 0.30
N VAL A 144 14.73 4.18 0.36
CA VAL A 144 14.09 3.02 0.98
C VAL A 144 14.25 1.78 0.10
N ALA A 145 14.83 0.73 0.69
CA ALA A 145 15.10 -0.51 -0.04
C ALA A 145 13.83 -1.37 -0.17
N THR A 146 13.67 -1.97 -1.35
CA THR A 146 12.60 -2.91 -1.66
C THR A 146 13.18 -4.22 -2.20
N PHE A 147 12.42 -5.33 -2.09
CA PHE A 147 12.86 -6.65 -2.55
C PHE A 147 12.66 -6.88 -4.06
N THR A 148 11.90 -5.99 -4.70
CA THR A 148 11.70 -5.96 -6.16
C THR A 148 11.77 -4.51 -6.63
N PRO A 149 12.12 -4.23 -7.89
CA PRO A 149 12.02 -2.88 -8.43
C PRO A 149 10.58 -2.36 -8.34
N LEU A 150 10.37 -1.27 -7.61
CA LEU A 150 9.06 -0.66 -7.34
C LEU A 150 9.10 0.85 -7.54
N LEU A 151 7.94 1.41 -7.77
CA LEU A 151 7.65 2.85 -7.71
C LEU A 151 6.42 3.07 -6.83
N GLY A 152 6.52 4.04 -5.94
CA GLY A 152 5.39 4.61 -5.19
C GLY A 152 5.59 6.12 -5.07
N ALA A 153 4.65 6.90 -5.58
CA ALA A 153 4.72 8.37 -5.54
C ALA A 153 3.33 9.00 -5.36
N GLU A 154 3.24 10.01 -4.50
CA GLU A 154 2.10 10.94 -4.49
C GLU A 154 2.34 12.03 -5.52
N ILE A 155 1.31 12.35 -6.29
CA ILE A 155 1.35 13.41 -7.31
C ILE A 155 0.16 14.33 -7.09
N ILE A 156 0.43 15.60 -6.83
CA ILE A 156 -0.57 16.67 -6.71
C ILE A 156 -0.51 17.49 -7.99
N LEU A 157 -1.54 17.38 -8.82
CA LEU A 157 -1.66 18.11 -10.08
C LEU A 157 -2.32 19.47 -9.83
N GLU A 158 -1.76 20.52 -10.43
CA GLU A 158 -2.38 21.86 -10.44
C GLU A 158 -3.72 21.83 -11.22
N PRO A 159 -4.60 22.83 -11.00
CA PRO A 159 -5.85 22.94 -11.75
C PRO A 159 -5.60 22.94 -13.27
N ARG A 160 -6.32 22.09 -13.99
CA ARG A 160 -6.25 21.95 -15.46
C ARG A 160 -4.87 21.61 -16.03
N ALA A 161 -3.90 21.25 -15.19
CA ALA A 161 -2.57 20.89 -15.65
C ALA A 161 -2.57 19.56 -16.41
N ALA A 162 -1.73 19.49 -17.43
CA ALA A 162 -1.35 18.26 -18.12
C ALA A 162 0.16 18.05 -17.90
N VAL A 163 0.52 16.91 -17.34
CA VAL A 163 1.89 16.57 -16.96
C VAL A 163 2.27 15.26 -17.62
N THR A 164 3.42 15.22 -18.30
CA THR A 164 3.98 13.99 -18.85
C THR A 164 5.17 13.58 -18.00
N LEU A 165 5.09 12.40 -17.39
CA LEU A 165 6.11 11.80 -16.55
C LEU A 165 6.90 10.79 -17.37
N THR A 166 8.23 10.86 -17.32
CA THR A 166 9.09 9.77 -17.80
C THR A 166 9.05 8.66 -16.79
N VAL A 167 8.75 7.45 -17.22
CA VAL A 167 8.60 6.25 -16.39
C VAL A 167 9.45 5.10 -16.93
N GLU A 168 9.65 4.07 -16.08
CA GLU A 168 10.42 2.88 -16.46
C GLU A 168 9.58 1.99 -17.40
N PRO A 169 9.97 1.77 -18.65
CA PRO A 169 9.17 1.01 -19.62
C PRO A 169 9.02 -0.48 -19.26
N GLY A 170 9.91 -1.00 -18.42
CA GLY A 170 9.78 -2.35 -17.86
C GLY A 170 8.74 -2.50 -16.75
N PHE A 171 8.16 -1.40 -16.27
CA PHE A 171 7.18 -1.42 -15.19
C PHE A 171 5.74 -1.48 -15.68
N GLU A 172 4.90 -2.19 -14.93
CA GLU A 172 3.46 -1.95 -14.88
C GLU A 172 3.20 -0.71 -14.05
N HIS A 173 2.18 0.08 -14.38
CA HIS A 173 1.81 1.26 -13.61
C HIS A 173 0.33 1.24 -13.23
N GLY A 174 0.04 1.74 -12.04
CA GLY A 174 -1.32 1.96 -11.54
C GLY A 174 -1.46 3.36 -10.99
N LEU A 175 -2.49 4.09 -11.40
CA LEU A 175 -2.81 5.42 -10.90
C LEU A 175 -4.09 5.35 -10.07
N LEU A 176 -3.96 5.50 -8.76
CA LEU A 176 -5.09 5.67 -7.85
C LEU A 176 -5.42 7.15 -7.74
N VAL A 177 -6.65 7.53 -8.05
CA VAL A 177 -7.12 8.91 -7.89
C VAL A 177 -7.72 9.08 -6.49
N ASP A 178 -7.19 10.04 -5.73
CA ASP A 178 -7.75 10.46 -4.45
C ASP A 178 -8.78 11.58 -4.63
N THR A 179 -8.37 12.69 -5.22
CA THR A 179 -9.24 13.86 -5.45
C THR A 179 -9.17 14.33 -6.90
N GLY A 180 -10.25 14.95 -7.35
CA GLY A 180 -10.41 15.43 -8.74
C GLY A 180 -10.69 14.29 -9.72
N PRO A 181 -11.20 14.57 -10.92
CA PRO A 181 -11.11 13.66 -12.04
C PRO A 181 -9.75 13.83 -12.73
N VAL A 182 -9.04 12.73 -12.96
CA VAL A 182 -7.73 12.73 -13.63
C VAL A 182 -7.80 11.81 -14.84
N ARG A 183 -7.33 12.28 -15.98
CA ARG A 183 -7.15 11.45 -17.17
C ARG A 183 -5.74 10.88 -17.17
N MET A 184 -5.64 9.56 -17.28
CA MET A 184 -4.39 8.84 -17.53
C MET A 184 -4.43 8.36 -18.99
N ALA A 185 -3.58 8.91 -19.83
CA ALA A 185 -3.66 8.79 -21.29
C ALA A 185 -5.10 9.10 -21.77
N ASP A 186 -5.81 8.16 -22.37
CA ASP A 186 -7.17 8.35 -22.88
C ASP A 186 -8.27 8.00 -21.86
N THR A 187 -7.93 7.50 -20.67
CA THR A 187 -8.89 7.00 -19.68
C THR A 187 -9.13 8.03 -18.60
N LEU A 188 -10.38 8.47 -18.44
CA LEU A 188 -10.81 9.33 -17.34
C LEU A 188 -11.06 8.48 -16.08
N LEU A 189 -10.35 8.82 -15.01
CA LEU A 189 -10.46 8.21 -13.68
C LEU A 189 -11.11 9.20 -12.71
N ARG A 190 -11.98 8.68 -11.85
CA ARG A 190 -12.64 9.43 -10.78
C ARG A 190 -12.06 9.07 -9.42
N PRO A 191 -12.35 9.82 -8.36
CA PRO A 191 -11.93 9.49 -7.01
C PRO A 191 -12.25 8.05 -6.62
N ALA A 192 -11.26 7.39 -6.02
CA ALA A 192 -11.25 5.98 -5.65
C ALA A 192 -11.27 4.97 -6.83
N GLU A 193 -10.98 5.42 -8.05
CA GLU A 193 -10.70 4.53 -9.17
C GLU A 193 -9.20 4.34 -9.33
N LEU A 194 -8.80 3.12 -9.73
CA LEU A 194 -7.42 2.74 -10.03
C LEU A 194 -7.31 2.43 -11.54
N GLY A 195 -6.60 3.29 -12.27
CA GLY A 195 -6.23 3.05 -13.67
C GLY A 195 -5.02 2.15 -13.76
N TYR A 196 -4.88 1.44 -14.89
CA TYR A 196 -3.76 0.55 -15.15
C TYR A 196 -3.13 0.83 -16.52
N ALA A 197 -1.81 0.84 -16.56
CA ALA A 197 -1.01 0.84 -17.79
C ALA A 197 -0.03 -0.34 -17.78
N ASP A 198 0.02 -1.09 -18.87
CA ASP A 198 0.94 -2.22 -19.04
C ASP A 198 2.36 -1.74 -19.28
N THR A 199 3.32 -2.66 -19.26
CA THR A 199 4.72 -2.40 -19.65
C THR A 199 4.82 -1.88 -21.08
N GLY A 200 5.96 -1.24 -21.39
CA GLY A 200 6.23 -0.71 -22.74
C GLY A 200 6.00 0.79 -22.89
N ASN A 201 5.46 1.44 -21.86
CA ASN A 201 5.32 2.90 -21.84
C ASN A 201 6.56 3.53 -21.21
N ASP A 202 7.23 4.41 -21.90
CA ASP A 202 8.34 5.24 -21.40
C ASP A 202 7.87 6.57 -20.81
N THR A 203 6.59 6.90 -21.04
CA THR A 203 5.94 8.10 -20.52
C THR A 203 4.50 7.81 -20.10
N LEU A 204 4.02 8.54 -19.08
CA LEU A 204 2.62 8.59 -18.68
C LEU A 204 2.16 10.05 -18.66
N THR A 205 1.11 10.35 -19.41
CA THR A 205 0.47 11.68 -19.39
C THR A 205 -0.73 11.65 -18.45
N LEU A 206 -0.70 12.56 -17.47
CA LEU A 206 -1.77 12.78 -16.50
C LEU A 206 -2.36 14.16 -16.72
N THR A 207 -3.68 14.26 -16.83
CA THR A 207 -4.37 15.55 -17.00
C THR A 207 -5.41 15.73 -15.90
N ASN A 208 -5.29 16.79 -15.11
CA ASN A 208 -6.31 17.18 -14.16
C ASN A 208 -7.48 17.86 -14.89
N GLU A 209 -8.64 17.22 -14.91
CA GLU A 209 -9.84 17.69 -15.59
C GLU A 209 -10.70 18.62 -14.70
N SER A 210 -10.19 19.07 -13.54
CA SER A 210 -10.92 19.92 -12.59
C SER A 210 -10.31 21.32 -12.45
N ASP A 211 -11.11 22.24 -11.89
CA ASP A 211 -10.66 23.61 -11.57
C ASP A 211 -9.95 23.71 -10.21
N GLY A 212 -9.90 22.64 -9.46
CA GLY A 212 -9.13 22.48 -8.22
C GLY A 212 -7.90 21.61 -8.41
N THR A 213 -7.07 21.48 -7.38
CA THR A 213 -5.96 20.51 -7.39
C THR A 213 -6.50 19.07 -7.41
N ALA A 214 -5.79 18.16 -8.06
CA ALA A 214 -6.09 16.75 -8.02
C ALA A 214 -4.92 15.99 -7.35
N ARG A 215 -5.24 15.03 -6.48
CA ARG A 215 -4.27 14.17 -5.83
C ARG A 215 -4.38 12.76 -6.35
N THR A 216 -3.23 12.16 -6.63
CA THR A 216 -3.13 10.77 -7.08
C THR A 216 -1.98 10.06 -6.39
N VAL A 217 -2.05 8.73 -6.36
CA VAL A 217 -0.93 7.86 -5.98
C VAL A 217 -0.56 7.02 -7.20
N LEU A 218 0.67 7.18 -7.68
CA LEU A 218 1.22 6.37 -8.76
C LEU A 218 1.98 5.19 -8.15
N LEU A 219 1.54 3.99 -8.48
CA LEU A 219 2.19 2.73 -8.13
C LEU A 219 2.83 2.16 -9.39
N GLY A 220 4.03 1.59 -9.27
CA GLY A 220 4.69 0.94 -10.39
C GLY A 220 5.59 -0.19 -9.93
N GLY A 221 6.03 -1.02 -10.88
CA GLY A 221 6.98 -2.08 -10.61
C GLY A 221 7.14 -3.06 -11.76
N THR A 222 8.26 -3.79 -11.75
CA THR A 222 8.46 -4.92 -12.64
C THR A 222 7.34 -5.93 -12.44
N PRO A 223 6.73 -6.48 -13.50
CA PRO A 223 5.67 -7.47 -13.39
C PRO A 223 6.03 -8.60 -12.43
N PHE A 224 5.15 -8.85 -11.47
CA PHE A 224 5.33 -9.91 -10.49
C PHE A 224 4.82 -11.23 -11.07
N GLU A 225 5.74 -12.07 -11.53
CA GLU A 225 5.39 -13.30 -12.27
C GLU A 225 4.92 -14.45 -11.37
N GLU A 226 5.10 -14.32 -10.06
CA GLU A 226 4.71 -15.33 -9.10
C GLU A 226 3.21 -15.29 -8.79
N ARG A 227 2.66 -16.47 -8.49
CA ARG A 227 1.28 -16.60 -8.02
C ARG A 227 1.27 -16.65 -6.49
N ILE A 228 0.37 -15.88 -5.88
CA ILE A 228 0.22 -15.77 -4.43
C ILE A 228 -1.16 -16.23 -3.98
N VAL A 229 -1.24 -16.76 -2.77
CA VAL A 229 -2.47 -16.82 -2.00
C VAL A 229 -2.47 -15.67 -1.01
N MET A 230 -3.58 -14.97 -0.91
CA MET A 230 -3.76 -13.89 0.06
C MET A 230 -5.08 -14.12 0.79
N TRP A 231 -5.00 -14.16 2.11
CA TRP A 231 -6.17 -14.32 2.95
C TRP A 231 -5.93 -13.64 4.30
N TRP A 232 -6.91 -12.86 4.73
CA TRP A 232 -6.80 -11.99 5.90
C TRP A 232 -5.55 -11.10 5.78
N ASN A 233 -4.52 -11.32 6.62
CA ASN A 233 -3.28 -10.55 6.62
C ASN A 233 -2.06 -11.40 6.23
N PHE A 234 -2.27 -12.55 5.63
CA PHE A 234 -1.21 -13.48 5.23
C PHE A 234 -1.09 -13.60 3.72
N ILE A 235 0.13 -13.54 3.24
CA ILE A 235 0.49 -13.90 1.86
C ILE A 235 1.37 -15.16 1.91
N GLY A 236 1.00 -16.15 1.09
CA GLY A 236 1.74 -17.38 0.89
C GLY A 236 1.77 -17.80 -0.57
N ARG A 237 2.26 -19.00 -0.85
CA ARG A 237 2.28 -19.60 -2.19
C ARG A 237 1.25 -20.71 -2.35
N ASN A 238 0.74 -21.24 -1.25
CA ASN A 238 -0.28 -22.28 -1.23
C ASN A 238 -1.15 -22.15 0.02
N HIS A 239 -2.28 -22.83 0.02
CA HIS A 239 -3.23 -22.82 1.13
C HIS A 239 -2.60 -23.25 2.47
N GLY A 240 -1.67 -24.21 2.44
CA GLY A 240 -0.97 -24.69 3.65
C GLY A 240 -0.13 -23.61 4.34
N ASP A 241 0.38 -22.62 3.57
CA ASP A 241 1.09 -21.48 4.17
C ASP A 241 0.14 -20.64 5.04
N LEU A 242 -1.10 -20.44 4.58
CA LEU A 242 -2.14 -19.71 5.32
C LEU A 242 -2.59 -20.47 6.58
N VAL A 243 -2.75 -21.80 6.45
CA VAL A 243 -3.12 -22.67 7.58
C VAL A 243 -2.07 -22.53 8.68
N ARG A 244 -0.78 -22.75 8.35
CA ARG A 244 0.32 -22.63 9.32
C ARG A 244 0.41 -21.24 9.94
N ALA A 245 0.33 -20.19 9.14
CA ALA A 245 0.40 -18.82 9.66
C ALA A 245 -0.76 -18.52 10.63
N ARG A 246 -1.97 -18.99 10.31
CA ARG A 246 -3.13 -18.87 11.20
C ARG A 246 -2.96 -19.63 12.49
N GLU A 247 -2.51 -20.88 12.42
CA GLU A 247 -2.28 -21.73 13.60
C GLU A 247 -1.20 -21.13 14.51
N ASP A 248 -0.08 -20.70 13.94
CA ASP A 248 1.00 -20.03 14.69
C ASP A 248 0.50 -18.78 15.40
N TRP A 249 -0.33 -17.96 14.72
CA TRP A 249 -0.93 -16.78 15.33
C TRP A 249 -1.88 -17.16 16.47
N GLN A 250 -2.83 -18.06 16.24
CA GLN A 250 -3.80 -18.46 17.26
C GLN A 250 -3.14 -19.08 18.51
N ASN A 251 -2.05 -19.81 18.31
CA ASN A 251 -1.30 -20.46 19.39
C ASN A 251 -0.25 -19.54 20.05
N ALA A 252 -0.22 -18.23 19.69
CA ALA A 252 0.73 -17.27 20.23
C ALA A 252 2.20 -17.72 20.09
N SER A 253 2.56 -18.30 18.94
CA SER A 253 3.95 -18.67 18.69
C SER A 253 4.85 -17.44 18.56
N ASP A 254 6.15 -17.61 18.81
CA ASP A 254 7.16 -16.55 18.73
C ASP A 254 7.33 -15.97 17.31
N ARG A 255 6.71 -16.61 16.31
CA ARG A 255 6.77 -16.20 14.91
C ARG A 255 6.38 -14.75 14.68
N PHE A 256 5.39 -14.25 15.40
CA PHE A 256 4.86 -12.90 15.20
C PHE A 256 5.35 -11.89 16.25
N GLY A 257 5.92 -12.38 17.36
CA GLY A 257 6.28 -11.52 18.47
C GLY A 257 5.06 -10.91 19.19
N ALA A 258 5.31 -9.95 20.06
CA ALA A 258 4.29 -9.22 20.82
C ALA A 258 4.41 -7.72 20.56
N VAL A 259 3.28 -7.04 20.45
CA VAL A 259 3.21 -5.57 20.33
C VAL A 259 3.10 -5.00 21.73
N GLU A 260 4.09 -4.22 22.14
CA GLU A 260 4.09 -3.54 23.42
C GLU A 260 3.38 -2.18 23.35
N GLY A 261 2.74 -1.78 24.46
CA GLY A 261 2.14 -0.44 24.59
C GLY A 261 0.79 -0.26 23.90
N TYR A 262 0.16 -1.32 23.42
CA TYR A 262 -1.26 -1.32 23.04
C TYR A 262 -2.11 -1.81 24.22
N ASP A 263 -3.15 -1.06 24.57
CA ASP A 263 -4.05 -1.41 25.67
C ASP A 263 -5.24 -2.22 25.14
N GLY A 264 -5.11 -3.53 25.15
CA GLY A 264 -6.13 -4.45 24.69
C GLY A 264 -5.60 -5.78 24.15
N ASP A 265 -6.52 -6.66 23.79
CA ASP A 265 -6.20 -7.96 23.23
C ASP A 265 -5.85 -7.86 21.74
N ARG A 266 -5.04 -8.79 21.26
CA ARG A 266 -4.77 -8.94 19.83
C ARG A 266 -5.97 -9.47 19.07
N LEU A 267 -6.08 -9.13 17.79
CA LEU A 267 -7.16 -9.61 16.92
C LEU A 267 -7.04 -11.14 16.72
N PRO A 268 -8.11 -11.90 16.99
CA PRO A 268 -8.12 -13.33 16.63
C PRO A 268 -8.20 -13.49 15.11
N ALA A 269 -7.45 -14.44 14.56
CA ALA A 269 -7.57 -14.77 13.14
C ALA A 269 -8.95 -15.41 12.88
N PRO A 270 -9.64 -15.00 11.80
CA PRO A 270 -10.92 -15.61 11.44
C PRO A 270 -10.78 -17.10 11.11
N ALA A 271 -11.90 -17.80 10.96
CA ALA A 271 -11.89 -19.16 10.46
C ALA A 271 -11.51 -19.17 8.96
N LEU A 272 -10.67 -20.12 8.57
CA LEU A 272 -10.41 -20.36 7.16
C LEU A 272 -11.69 -20.80 6.44
N PRO A 273 -11.87 -20.43 5.16
CA PRO A 273 -12.99 -20.95 4.37
C PRO A 273 -12.89 -22.47 4.21
N ASN A 274 -14.03 -23.14 4.11
CA ASN A 274 -14.13 -24.61 3.89
C ASN A 274 -13.68 -25.03 2.48
N ALA A 275 -12.82 -24.25 1.83
CA ALA A 275 -12.32 -24.52 0.49
C ALA A 275 -10.83 -24.18 0.44
N VAL A 276 -10.10 -24.91 -0.38
CA VAL A 276 -8.69 -24.63 -0.66
C VAL A 276 -8.59 -23.31 -1.44
N ILE A 277 -7.86 -22.35 -0.86
CA ILE A 277 -7.58 -21.09 -1.55
C ILE A 277 -6.47 -21.33 -2.57
N ALA A 278 -6.80 -21.15 -3.85
CA ALA A 278 -5.86 -21.35 -4.94
C ALA A 278 -5.00 -20.09 -5.17
N PRO A 279 -3.71 -20.25 -5.53
CA PRO A 279 -2.85 -19.13 -5.87
C PRO A 279 -3.36 -18.38 -7.11
N ARG A 280 -3.29 -17.04 -7.04
CA ARG A 280 -3.65 -16.12 -8.12
C ARG A 280 -2.45 -15.29 -8.54
N GLY A 281 -2.36 -14.98 -9.80
CA GLY A 281 -1.49 -14.01 -10.40
C GLY A 281 -2.32 -13.10 -11.32
N ASN A 282 -1.67 -12.21 -12.02
CA ASN A 282 -2.33 -11.43 -13.06
C ASN A 282 -2.85 -12.35 -14.19
N PRO A 283 -3.95 -12.01 -14.87
CA PRO A 283 -4.35 -12.72 -16.06
C PRO A 283 -3.24 -12.67 -17.11
N PRO A 284 -3.18 -13.65 -18.03
CA PRO A 284 -2.22 -13.62 -19.13
C PRO A 284 -2.31 -12.30 -19.88
N ARG A 285 -1.17 -11.75 -20.28
CA ARG A 285 -1.10 -10.58 -21.17
C ARG A 285 -1.73 -10.97 -22.50
N ARG A 286 -2.55 -10.11 -23.04
CA ARG A 286 -3.18 -10.28 -24.36
C ARG A 286 -2.29 -9.74 -25.44
#